data_2b6c57b4feeaed777ae35ff952998b22
#
_entry.id   2b6c57b4feeaed777ae35ff952998b22
#
_cell.length_a   1.000
_cell.length_b   1.000
_cell.length_c   1.000
_cell.angle_alpha   90.00
_cell.angle_beta   90.00
_cell.angle_gamma   90.00
#
_symmetry.space_group_name_H-M   'P 1'
#
loop_
_entity.id
_entity.type
_entity.pdbx_description
1 polymer ?
#
loop_
_entity_poly.entity_id
_entity_poly.type
_entity_poly.pdbx_seq_one_letter_code
_entity_poly.pdbx_strand_id
1 'polypeptide(L)'
;VLADGWAVDAAGTVSVEPYKYLHNLVEMPYVAAALLIGVVSVLWSVWLGWCGSRRAVWFGGVGTVLTVLSLLLLAGWNDTAYYPSLADMQSSLTIRNSSSSLFTLRTMAWVSLFVPFVAAYIWYAWRAMNRRPITREEIRGDDHQY
;
A
#
# COMPACT_ATOMS: atom_id res chain seq x y z
N VAL A 1 8.64 2.78 15.24
CA VAL A 1 9.97 2.21 14.97
C VAL A 1 10.78 2.00 16.24
N LEU A 2 10.63 2.85 17.25
CA LEU A 2 11.35 2.76 18.54
C LEU A 2 10.60 1.91 19.61
N ALA A 3 9.47 1.30 19.26
CA ALA A 3 8.71 0.43 20.15
C ALA A 3 9.26 -1.00 20.13
N ASP A 4 9.02 -1.72 21.21
CA ASP A 4 9.28 -3.15 21.30
C ASP A 4 8.35 -3.90 20.36
N GLY A 5 8.85 -4.96 19.73
CA GLY A 5 8.09 -5.77 18.80
C GLY A 5 8.01 -7.22 19.25
N TRP A 6 7.09 -7.96 18.66
CA TRP A 6 6.91 -9.38 18.91
C TRP A 6 7.61 -10.18 17.83
N ALA A 7 8.70 -10.82 18.19
CA ALA A 7 9.44 -11.72 17.32
C ALA A 7 8.88 -13.14 17.40
N VAL A 8 8.93 -13.86 16.29
CA VAL A 8 8.47 -15.24 16.20
C VAL A 8 9.66 -16.13 15.89
N ASP A 9 9.95 -17.09 16.75
CA ASP A 9 11.04 -18.04 16.55
C ASP A 9 10.65 -19.11 15.49
N ALA A 10 11.64 -19.81 14.98
CA ALA A 10 11.45 -20.92 14.04
C ALA A 10 10.50 -22.02 14.56
N ALA A 11 10.42 -22.17 15.87
CA ALA A 11 9.48 -23.06 16.57
C ALA A 11 8.04 -22.50 16.65
N GLY A 12 7.82 -21.24 16.22
CA GLY A 12 6.52 -20.57 16.30
C GLY A 12 6.23 -19.93 17.67
N THR A 13 7.20 -19.90 18.58
CA THR A 13 7.05 -19.21 19.86
C THR A 13 7.23 -17.72 19.70
N VAL A 14 6.34 -16.94 20.32
CA VAL A 14 6.36 -15.49 20.26
C VAL A 14 7.06 -14.95 21.51
N SER A 15 8.03 -14.08 21.31
CA SER A 15 8.77 -13.37 22.36
C SER A 15 8.83 -11.88 22.08
N VAL A 16 8.97 -11.08 23.13
CA VAL A 16 9.13 -9.62 22.99
C VAL A 16 10.59 -9.30 22.79
N GLU A 17 10.92 -8.64 21.67
CA GLU A 17 12.24 -8.12 21.40
C GLU A 17 12.24 -6.59 21.46
N PRO A 18 13.18 -5.99 22.22
CA PRO A 18 13.32 -4.54 22.25
C PRO A 18 13.76 -4.04 20.87
N TYR A 19 13.13 -2.96 20.41
CA TYR A 19 13.45 -2.30 19.13
C TYR A 19 13.39 -3.21 17.89
N LYS A 20 12.54 -4.25 17.88
CA LYS A 20 12.41 -5.19 16.76
C LYS A 20 12.23 -4.50 15.40
N TYR A 21 11.40 -3.46 15.37
CA TYR A 21 11.16 -2.72 14.13
C TYR A 21 12.39 -1.95 13.63
N LEU A 22 13.27 -1.52 14.54
CA LEU A 22 14.54 -0.89 14.16
C LEU A 22 15.51 -1.94 13.63
N HIS A 23 15.57 -3.11 14.25
CA HIS A 23 16.31 -4.26 13.73
C HIS A 23 15.88 -4.63 12.32
N ASN A 24 14.55 -4.77 12.10
CA ASN A 24 13.99 -5.05 10.77
C ASN A 24 14.40 -3.99 9.73
N LEU A 25 14.50 -2.73 10.12
CA LEU A 25 14.93 -1.66 9.22
C LEU A 25 16.40 -1.81 8.79
N VAL A 26 17.25 -2.29 9.68
CA VAL A 26 18.68 -2.54 9.40
C VAL A 26 18.87 -3.84 8.62
N GLU A 27 18.13 -4.89 8.95
CA GLU A 27 18.22 -6.19 8.29
C GLU A 27 17.61 -6.18 6.88
N MET A 28 16.66 -5.27 6.61
CA MET A 28 16.02 -5.12 5.31
C MET A 28 16.33 -3.75 4.68
N PRO A 29 17.55 -3.55 4.17
CA PRO A 29 17.98 -2.24 3.66
C PRO A 29 17.15 -1.77 2.45
N TYR A 30 16.57 -2.69 1.67
CA TYR A 30 15.66 -2.37 0.58
C TYR A 30 14.33 -1.76 1.06
N VAL A 31 13.80 -2.22 2.22
CA VAL A 31 12.61 -1.65 2.84
C VAL A 31 12.92 -0.28 3.42
N ALA A 32 14.09 -0.13 4.06
CA ALA A 32 14.56 1.16 4.56
C ALA A 32 14.72 2.18 3.43
N ALA A 33 15.33 1.79 2.31
CA ALA A 33 15.47 2.64 1.13
C ALA A 33 14.10 3.02 0.54
N ALA A 34 13.18 2.06 0.40
CA ALA A 34 11.82 2.33 -0.08
C ALA A 34 11.06 3.29 0.84
N LEU A 35 11.20 3.13 2.16
CA LEU A 35 10.61 4.05 3.14
C LEU A 35 11.14 5.47 2.98
N LEU A 36 12.47 5.63 2.89
CA LEU A 36 13.09 6.94 2.70
C LEU A 36 12.66 7.59 1.38
N ILE A 37 12.68 6.84 0.28
CA ILE A 37 12.23 7.34 -1.02
C ILE A 37 10.75 7.73 -0.96
N GLY A 38 9.91 6.93 -0.29
CA GLY A 38 8.50 7.22 -0.10
C GLY A 38 8.27 8.53 0.65
N VAL A 39 8.93 8.70 1.81
CA VAL A 39 8.82 9.92 2.62
C VAL A 39 9.33 11.14 1.87
N VAL A 40 10.50 11.05 1.23
CA VAL A 40 11.04 12.15 0.42
C VAL A 40 10.10 12.51 -0.73
N SER A 41 9.50 11.53 -1.39
CA SER A 41 8.52 11.77 -2.47
C SER A 41 7.27 12.49 -1.98
N VAL A 42 6.78 12.14 -0.79
CA VAL A 42 5.63 12.83 -0.17
C VAL A 42 5.99 14.28 0.17
N LEU A 43 7.13 14.53 0.79
CA LEU A 43 7.58 15.88 1.12
C LEU A 43 7.80 16.71 -0.15
N TRP A 44 8.38 16.12 -1.18
CA TRP A 44 8.56 16.74 -2.49
C TRP A 44 7.21 17.07 -3.14
N SER A 45 6.22 16.19 -3.00
CA SER A 45 4.86 16.42 -3.47
C SER A 45 4.22 17.65 -2.81
N VAL A 46 4.39 17.79 -1.49
CA VAL A 46 3.88 18.97 -0.75
C VAL A 46 4.51 20.25 -1.28
N TRP A 47 5.83 20.24 -1.48
CA TRP A 47 6.55 21.39 -2.03
C TRP A 47 6.08 21.74 -3.46
N LEU A 48 5.95 20.71 -4.34
CA LEU A 48 5.42 20.91 -5.69
C LEU A 48 3.96 21.40 -5.69
N GLY A 49 3.16 20.97 -4.71
CA GLY A 49 1.79 21.46 -4.52
C GLY A 49 1.76 22.97 -4.21
N TRP A 50 2.66 23.43 -3.34
CA TRP A 50 2.83 24.86 -3.06
C TRP A 50 3.24 25.67 -4.31
N CYS A 51 4.05 25.08 -5.19
CA CYS A 51 4.42 25.67 -6.47
C CYS A 51 3.32 25.58 -7.54
N GLY A 52 2.13 25.03 -7.22
CA GLY A 52 1.00 24.93 -8.16
C GLY A 52 1.17 23.89 -9.27
N SER A 53 2.11 22.97 -9.13
CA SER A 53 2.41 21.97 -10.14
C SER A 53 1.44 20.79 -10.10
N ARG A 54 0.83 20.43 -11.24
CA ARG A 54 -0.02 19.23 -11.35
C ARG A 54 0.71 17.91 -11.11
N ARG A 55 2.03 17.89 -11.19
CA ARG A 55 2.86 16.69 -10.92
C ARG A 55 2.87 16.32 -9.45
N ALA A 56 2.53 17.23 -8.53
CA ALA A 56 2.43 16.99 -7.11
C ALA A 56 1.60 15.73 -6.78
N VAL A 57 0.46 15.55 -7.43
CA VAL A 57 -0.47 14.42 -7.20
C VAL A 57 0.21 13.07 -7.48
N TRP A 58 1.01 12.97 -8.52
CA TRP A 58 1.71 11.74 -8.87
C TRP A 58 2.80 11.38 -7.86
N PHE A 59 3.61 12.35 -7.46
CA PHE A 59 4.64 12.15 -6.44
C PHE A 59 4.03 11.82 -5.07
N GLY A 60 2.92 12.49 -4.72
CA GLY A 60 2.19 12.19 -3.50
C GLY A 60 1.60 10.79 -3.49
N GLY A 61 0.94 10.37 -4.58
CA GLY A 61 0.37 9.04 -4.70
C GLY A 61 1.42 7.93 -4.62
N VAL A 62 2.47 8.01 -5.42
CA VAL A 62 3.56 7.02 -5.40
C VAL A 62 4.27 7.01 -4.04
N GLY A 63 4.57 8.19 -3.50
CA GLY A 63 5.25 8.31 -2.21
C GLY A 63 4.43 7.71 -1.07
N THR A 64 3.12 7.95 -1.03
CA THR A 64 2.22 7.38 -0.03
C THR A 64 2.16 5.86 -0.13
N VAL A 65 2.01 5.31 -1.34
CA VAL A 65 1.98 3.86 -1.54
C VAL A 65 3.29 3.21 -1.09
N LEU A 66 4.44 3.78 -1.46
CA LEU A 66 5.75 3.28 -1.04
C LEU A 66 5.92 3.34 0.49
N THR A 67 5.52 4.44 1.11
CA THR A 67 5.63 4.60 2.57
C THR A 67 4.77 3.57 3.30
N VAL A 68 3.49 3.43 2.91
CA VAL A 68 2.57 2.47 3.54
C VAL A 68 3.03 1.04 3.33
N LEU A 69 3.45 0.69 2.11
CA LEU A 69 3.98 -0.64 1.81
C LEU A 69 5.21 -0.96 2.66
N SER A 70 6.15 -0.02 2.77
CA SER A 70 7.36 -0.20 3.58
C SER A 70 7.04 -0.37 5.06
N LEU A 71 6.07 0.38 5.60
CA LEU A 71 5.62 0.24 6.99
C LEU A 71 4.95 -1.11 7.22
N LEU A 72 4.12 -1.59 6.30
CA LEU A 72 3.50 -2.91 6.40
C LEU A 72 4.52 -4.04 6.35
N LEU A 73 5.53 -3.94 5.48
CA LEU A 73 6.64 -4.89 5.42
C LEU A 73 7.47 -4.86 6.71
N LEU A 74 7.74 -3.67 7.25
CA LEU A 74 8.48 -3.52 8.50
C LEU A 74 7.73 -4.14 9.69
N ALA A 75 6.41 -4.02 9.71
CA ALA A 75 5.56 -4.50 10.80
C ALA A 75 5.29 -6.01 10.76
N GLY A 76 5.26 -6.62 9.58
CA GLY A 76 4.79 -8.00 9.44
C GLY A 76 5.80 -8.99 8.84
N TRP A 77 6.86 -8.50 8.21
CA TRP A 77 7.91 -9.34 7.63
C TRP A 77 9.01 -9.65 8.65
N ASN A 78 9.94 -10.53 8.29
CA ASN A 78 11.12 -10.87 9.10
C ASN A 78 10.75 -11.43 10.48
N ASP A 79 9.92 -12.49 10.50
CA ASP A 79 9.50 -13.20 11.72
C ASP A 79 8.94 -12.26 12.80
N THR A 80 8.19 -11.24 12.38
CA THR A 80 7.52 -10.28 13.26
C THR A 80 6.03 -10.54 13.29
N ALA A 81 5.42 -10.55 14.49
CA ALA A 81 3.98 -10.61 14.63
C ALA A 81 3.38 -9.22 14.30
N TYR A 82 2.59 -9.14 13.22
CA TYR A 82 1.99 -7.88 12.78
C TYR A 82 0.78 -7.47 13.63
N TYR A 83 0.16 -8.42 14.32
CA TYR A 83 -0.94 -8.15 15.27
C TYR A 83 -0.66 -8.84 16.60
N PRO A 84 0.02 -8.16 17.52
CA PRO A 84 0.37 -8.72 18.82
C PRO A 84 -0.87 -8.87 19.72
N SER A 85 -0.98 -10.00 20.40
CA SER A 85 -1.99 -10.24 21.41
C SER A 85 -1.51 -9.81 22.79
N LEU A 86 -2.30 -9.02 23.49
CA LEU A 86 -2.03 -8.59 24.87
C LEU A 86 -2.56 -9.58 25.90
N ALA A 87 -3.51 -10.44 25.53
CA ALA A 87 -4.13 -11.41 26.44
C ALA A 87 -3.30 -12.69 26.55
N ASP A 88 -2.82 -13.20 25.41
CA ASP A 88 -1.93 -14.35 25.34
C ASP A 88 -0.93 -14.11 24.20
N MET A 89 0.34 -14.04 24.55
CA MET A 89 1.42 -13.75 23.62
C MET A 89 1.49 -14.74 22.45
N GLN A 90 1.18 -16.03 22.71
CA GLN A 90 1.22 -17.08 21.71
C GLN A 90 0.06 -17.01 20.70
N SER A 91 -1.02 -16.28 21.05
CA SER A 91 -2.15 -16.01 20.15
C SER A 91 -1.90 -14.82 19.21
N SER A 92 -0.69 -14.28 19.17
CA SER A 92 -0.32 -13.19 18.26
C SER A 92 -0.39 -13.64 16.80
N LEU A 93 -0.94 -12.79 15.92
CA LEU A 93 -1.09 -13.11 14.50
C LEU A 93 0.21 -12.80 13.74
N THR A 94 0.68 -13.80 13.06
CA THR A 94 1.83 -13.75 12.17
C THR A 94 1.38 -14.02 10.73
N ILE A 95 2.19 -13.70 9.75
CA ILE A 95 1.90 -14.03 8.35
C ILE A 95 1.68 -15.55 8.18
N ARG A 96 2.37 -16.37 8.97
CA ARG A 96 2.28 -17.83 8.87
C ARG A 96 0.97 -18.38 9.43
N ASN A 97 0.51 -17.92 10.59
CA ASN A 97 -0.68 -18.47 11.25
C ASN A 97 -2.00 -17.81 10.81
N SER A 98 -1.94 -16.62 10.22
CA SER A 98 -3.11 -15.91 9.70
C SER A 98 -3.32 -16.05 8.20
N SER A 99 -2.38 -16.69 7.49
CA SER A 99 -2.52 -16.97 6.07
C SER A 99 -3.62 -17.97 5.79
N SER A 100 -4.41 -17.69 4.76
CA SER A 100 -5.38 -18.66 4.23
C SER A 100 -4.72 -19.92 3.71
N SER A 101 -5.52 -20.96 3.47
CA SER A 101 -5.02 -22.20 2.88
C SER A 101 -4.29 -21.95 1.55
N LEU A 102 -3.36 -22.82 1.22
CA LEU A 102 -2.56 -22.74 0.00
C LEU A 102 -3.43 -22.72 -1.27
N PHE A 103 -4.60 -23.37 -1.22
CA PHE A 103 -5.58 -23.36 -2.29
C PHE A 103 -6.17 -21.94 -2.47
N THR A 104 -6.57 -21.31 -1.37
CA THR A 104 -7.14 -19.93 -1.39
C THR A 104 -6.12 -18.92 -1.90
N LEU A 105 -4.87 -19.02 -1.44
CA LEU A 105 -3.78 -18.14 -1.89
C LEU A 105 -3.51 -18.29 -3.39
N ARG A 106 -3.49 -19.52 -3.91
CA ARG A 106 -3.34 -19.77 -5.35
C ARG A 106 -4.51 -19.21 -6.16
N THR A 107 -5.74 -19.44 -5.70
CA THR A 107 -6.94 -18.92 -6.37
C THR A 107 -6.92 -17.40 -6.39
N MET A 108 -6.60 -16.75 -5.26
CA MET A 108 -6.48 -15.29 -5.22
C MET A 108 -5.36 -14.75 -6.13
N ALA A 109 -4.22 -15.47 -6.21
CA ALA A 109 -3.15 -15.09 -7.12
C ALA A 109 -3.60 -15.14 -8.60
N TRP A 110 -4.35 -16.16 -8.99
CA TRP A 110 -4.93 -16.23 -10.33
C TRP A 110 -5.97 -15.13 -10.58
N VAL A 111 -6.84 -14.86 -9.61
CA VAL A 111 -7.83 -13.78 -9.72
C VAL A 111 -7.15 -12.42 -9.82
N SER A 112 -6.08 -12.18 -9.04
CA SER A 112 -5.34 -10.92 -9.08
C SER A 112 -4.69 -10.65 -10.45
N LEU A 113 -4.43 -11.69 -11.24
CA LEU A 113 -3.92 -11.54 -12.61
C LEU A 113 -4.93 -10.83 -13.53
N PHE A 114 -6.23 -10.89 -13.23
CA PHE A 114 -7.26 -10.18 -14.00
C PHE A 114 -7.36 -8.70 -13.63
N VAL A 115 -6.83 -8.28 -12.48
CA VAL A 115 -6.88 -6.87 -12.03
C VAL A 115 -6.27 -5.90 -13.06
N PRO A 116 -5.10 -6.15 -13.67
CA PRO A 116 -4.55 -5.26 -14.69
C PRO A 116 -5.44 -5.16 -15.94
N PHE A 117 -6.17 -6.22 -16.32
CA PHE A 117 -7.11 -6.16 -17.44
C PHE A 117 -8.30 -5.26 -17.12
N VAL A 118 -8.83 -5.35 -15.90
CA VAL A 118 -9.91 -4.47 -15.43
C VAL A 118 -9.42 -3.02 -15.35
N ALA A 119 -8.22 -2.80 -14.83
CA ALA A 119 -7.60 -1.48 -14.78
C ALA A 119 -7.39 -0.88 -16.18
N ALA A 120 -6.93 -1.69 -17.14
CA ALA A 120 -6.77 -1.27 -18.53
C ALA A 120 -8.13 -0.93 -19.18
N TYR A 121 -9.17 -1.71 -18.89
CA TYR A 121 -10.53 -1.43 -19.36
C TYR A 121 -11.07 -0.12 -18.78
N ILE A 122 -10.92 0.10 -17.47
CA ILE A 122 -11.32 1.34 -16.82
C ILE A 122 -10.56 2.52 -17.42
N TRP A 123 -9.26 2.40 -17.60
CA TRP A 123 -8.43 3.44 -18.23
C TRP A 123 -8.89 3.73 -19.65
N TYR A 124 -9.19 2.71 -20.44
CA TYR A 124 -9.71 2.86 -21.80
C TYR A 124 -11.05 3.59 -21.82
N ALA A 125 -12.00 3.17 -20.95
CA ALA A 125 -13.32 3.81 -20.83
C ALA A 125 -13.20 5.29 -20.44
N TRP A 126 -12.37 5.61 -19.45
CA TRP A 126 -12.09 6.99 -19.05
C TRP A 126 -11.49 7.82 -20.17
N ARG A 127 -10.54 7.23 -20.90
CA ARG A 127 -9.94 7.91 -22.05
C ARG A 127 -10.95 8.14 -23.17
N ALA A 128 -11.86 7.21 -23.40
CA ALA A 128 -12.91 7.34 -24.42
C ALA A 128 -13.91 8.46 -24.06
N MET A 129 -14.33 8.52 -22.80
CA MET A 129 -15.22 9.59 -22.29
C MET A 129 -14.56 10.96 -22.33
N ASN A 130 -13.28 11.06 -21.96
CA ASN A 130 -12.56 12.35 -21.96
C ASN A 130 -12.17 12.86 -23.35
N ARG A 131 -12.35 12.07 -24.40
CA ARG A 131 -12.05 12.52 -25.78
C ARG A 131 -13.05 13.50 -26.33
N ARG A 132 -14.26 13.56 -25.78
CA ARG A 132 -15.31 14.52 -26.16
C ARG A 132 -15.80 15.22 -24.88
N PRO A 133 -15.16 16.31 -24.45
CA PRO A 133 -15.72 17.12 -23.38
C PRO A 133 -17.06 17.68 -23.85
N ILE A 134 -18.10 17.45 -23.07
CA ILE A 134 -19.44 18.04 -23.31
C ILE A 134 -19.28 19.54 -23.26
N THR A 135 -19.60 20.24 -24.35
CA THR A 135 -19.56 21.69 -24.45
C THR A 135 -20.80 22.30 -23.80
N ARG A 136 -20.67 23.49 -23.24
CA ARG A 136 -21.83 24.23 -22.65
C ARG A 136 -22.95 24.51 -23.64
N GLU A 137 -22.64 24.45 -24.94
CA GLU A 137 -23.62 24.62 -26.02
C GLU A 137 -24.48 23.36 -26.22
N GLU A 138 -23.90 22.16 -26.06
CA GLU A 138 -24.66 20.90 -26.11
C GLU A 138 -25.65 20.80 -24.93
N ILE A 139 -25.28 21.27 -23.74
CA ILE A 139 -26.16 21.29 -22.56
C ILE A 139 -27.33 22.28 -22.76
N ARG A 140 -27.11 23.39 -23.47
CA ARG A 140 -28.17 24.39 -23.79
C ARG A 140 -29.07 23.96 -24.95
N GLY A 141 -28.55 23.15 -25.88
CA GLY A 141 -29.30 22.65 -27.02
C GLY A 141 -30.33 21.57 -26.68
N ASP A 142 -30.11 20.82 -25.59
CA ASP A 142 -31.02 19.74 -25.17
C ASP A 142 -32.26 20.23 -24.39
N ASP A 143 -32.29 21.49 -23.97
CA ASP A 143 -33.40 22.09 -23.24
C ASP A 143 -34.59 22.52 -24.14
N HIS A 144 -34.53 22.28 -25.45
CA HIS A 144 -35.54 22.71 -26.42
C HIS A 144 -36.24 21.54 -27.18
N GLN A 145 -36.10 20.28 -26.72
CA GLN A 145 -36.76 19.13 -27.36
C GLN A 145 -37.75 18.40 -26.42
N TYR A 146 -38.58 19.16 -25.73
CA TYR A 146 -39.81 18.67 -25.12
C TYR A 146 -41.00 19.55 -25.48
#